data_769f4ff84ef71238cd750996b3296d8c
#
_entry.id   769f4ff84ef71238cd750996b3296d8c
#
_cell.length_a   1.000
_cell.length_b   1.000
_cell.length_c   1.000
_cell.angle_alpha   90.00
_cell.angle_beta   90.00
_cell.angle_gamma   90.00
#
_symmetry.space_group_name_H-M   'P 1'
#
loop_
_entity.id
_entity.type
_entity.pdbx_description
1 polymer ?
#
loop_
_entity_poly.entity_id
_entity_poly.type
_entity_poly.pdbx_seq_one_letter_code
_entity_poly.pdbx_strand_id
1 'polypeptide(L)'
;VEYGEFDSPGADYFVKKRIEEILRIDPDIDTLVLGCTHYPLLLPAILRHVPRGITVVPQGDYVAHSLCDYLQRHPEMETRLAKNGKVEFLTTEESKKFRESATIFMPDTDVKVEQITL
;
A
#
# COMPACT_ATOMS: atom_id res chain seq x y z
N VAL A 1 4.22 10.61 4.15
CA VAL A 1 3.89 9.24 4.56
C VAL A 1 5.08 8.58 5.22
N GLU A 2 6.24 8.53 4.57
CA GLU A 2 7.46 7.85 5.06
C GLU A 2 7.98 8.36 6.42
N TYR A 3 7.65 9.57 6.80
CA TYR A 3 7.98 10.15 8.11
C TYR A 3 6.88 9.96 9.17
N GLY A 4 5.90 9.09 8.94
CA GLY A 4 4.77 8.87 9.85
C GLY A 4 3.67 9.93 9.81
N GLU A 5 3.82 10.97 8.99
CA GLU A 5 2.88 12.09 8.85
C GLU A 5 1.73 11.79 7.86
N PHE A 6 1.00 10.70 8.08
CA PHE A 6 -0.09 10.30 7.18
C PHE A 6 -1.49 10.59 7.73
N ASP A 7 -1.62 10.89 9.04
CA ASP A 7 -2.90 11.26 9.70
C ASP A 7 -2.81 12.63 10.39
N SER A 8 -2.00 13.53 9.82
CA SER A 8 -1.84 14.90 10.33
C SER A 8 -2.73 15.89 9.55
N PRO A 9 -3.07 17.06 10.12
CA PRO A 9 -3.76 18.12 9.38
C PRO A 9 -3.02 18.55 8.11
N GLY A 10 -1.68 18.47 8.12
CA GLY A 10 -0.85 18.75 6.95
C GLY A 10 -1.06 17.73 5.84
N ALA A 11 -1.09 16.43 6.18
CA ALA A 11 -1.36 15.36 5.22
C ALA A 11 -2.77 15.51 4.63
N ASP A 12 -3.78 15.79 5.45
CA ASP A 12 -5.15 16.01 5.02
C ASP A 12 -5.27 17.20 4.05
N TYR A 13 -4.62 18.32 4.36
CA TYR A 13 -4.54 19.47 3.47
C TYR A 13 -3.94 19.14 2.10
N PHE A 14 -2.81 18.43 2.07
CA PHE A 14 -2.17 18.09 0.81
C PHE A 14 -2.98 17.07 -0.01
N VAL A 15 -3.61 16.09 0.64
CA VAL A 15 -4.51 15.14 -0.02
C VAL A 15 -5.67 15.90 -0.67
N LYS A 16 -6.36 16.75 0.08
CA LYS A 16 -7.44 17.60 -0.44
C LYS A 16 -6.99 18.41 -1.66
N LYS A 17 -5.87 19.13 -1.52
CA LYS A 17 -5.32 19.95 -2.59
C LYS A 17 -5.07 19.15 -3.87
N ARG A 18 -4.49 17.93 -3.76
CA ARG A 18 -4.20 17.09 -4.94
C ARG A 18 -5.46 16.56 -5.60
N ILE A 19 -6.44 16.17 -4.83
CA ILE A 19 -7.74 15.73 -5.37
C ILE A 19 -8.41 16.89 -6.11
N GLU A 20 -8.48 18.08 -5.53
CA GLU A 20 -9.05 19.27 -6.17
C GLU A 20 -8.29 19.65 -7.45
N GLU A 21 -6.97 19.51 -7.48
CA GLU A 21 -6.16 19.77 -8.68
C GLU A 21 -6.49 18.79 -9.82
N ILE A 22 -6.58 17.49 -9.52
CA ILE A 22 -6.91 16.45 -10.51
C ILE A 22 -8.31 16.70 -11.08
N LEU A 23 -9.30 16.94 -10.24
CA LEU A 23 -10.69 17.18 -10.65
C LEU A 23 -10.88 18.50 -11.41
N ARG A 24 -9.98 19.47 -11.23
CA ARG A 24 -9.98 20.69 -12.02
C ARG A 24 -9.44 20.44 -13.43
N ILE A 25 -8.49 19.51 -13.60
CA ILE A 25 -7.94 19.13 -14.89
C ILE A 25 -8.97 18.34 -15.69
N ASP A 26 -9.63 17.39 -15.06
CA ASP A 26 -10.67 16.57 -15.66
C ASP A 26 -11.81 16.34 -14.65
N PRO A 27 -12.94 17.04 -14.80
CA PRO A 27 -14.08 16.89 -13.90
C PRO A 27 -14.89 15.59 -14.12
N ASP A 28 -14.65 14.87 -15.21
CA ASP A 28 -15.39 13.66 -15.59
C ASP A 28 -14.70 12.38 -15.08
N ILE A 29 -13.69 12.51 -14.23
CA ILE A 29 -13.03 11.37 -13.59
C ILE A 29 -14.04 10.58 -12.75
N ASP A 30 -14.16 9.29 -13.03
CA ASP A 30 -14.98 8.33 -12.29
C ASP A 30 -14.17 7.34 -11.45
N THR A 31 -12.87 7.23 -11.71
CA THR A 31 -11.99 6.26 -11.05
C THR A 31 -10.64 6.88 -10.68
N LEU A 32 -10.22 6.68 -9.43
CA LEU A 32 -8.93 7.12 -8.90
C LEU A 32 -8.11 5.90 -8.45
N VAL A 33 -7.06 5.57 -9.19
CA VAL A 33 -6.13 4.48 -8.83
C VAL A 33 -5.01 5.00 -7.95
N LEU A 34 -4.82 4.38 -6.79
CA LEU A 34 -3.74 4.72 -5.87
C LEU A 34 -2.45 4.01 -6.29
N GLY A 35 -1.64 4.66 -7.13
CA GLY A 35 -0.45 4.10 -7.78
C GLY A 35 0.81 4.02 -6.91
N CYS A 36 0.72 4.25 -5.61
CA CYS A 36 1.84 4.16 -4.67
C CYS A 36 1.52 3.19 -3.54
N THR A 37 2.48 2.37 -3.16
CA THR A 37 2.35 1.36 -2.08
C THR A 37 2.08 1.96 -0.70
N HIS A 38 2.42 3.24 -0.48
CA HIS A 38 2.17 3.96 0.78
C HIS A 38 0.80 4.64 0.84
N TYR A 39 0.11 4.80 -0.28
CA TYR A 39 -1.19 5.49 -0.32
C TYR A 39 -2.32 4.80 0.46
N PRO A 40 -2.33 3.49 0.71
CA PRO A 40 -3.29 2.89 1.62
C PRO A 40 -3.32 3.54 3.02
N LEU A 41 -2.19 4.06 3.52
CA LEU A 41 -2.14 4.80 4.78
C LEU A 41 -2.88 6.16 4.70
N LEU A 42 -2.99 6.75 3.52
CA LEU A 42 -3.74 7.99 3.26
C LEU A 42 -5.19 7.73 2.88
N LEU A 43 -5.62 6.46 2.73
CA LEU A 43 -6.95 6.12 2.24
C LEU A 43 -8.08 6.80 3.02
N PRO A 44 -8.06 6.88 4.37
CA PRO A 44 -9.07 7.60 5.12
C PRO A 44 -9.17 9.09 4.74
N ALA A 45 -8.02 9.76 4.54
CA ALA A 45 -7.97 11.14 4.10
C ALA A 45 -8.46 11.29 2.66
N ILE A 46 -8.05 10.40 1.76
CA ILE A 46 -8.49 10.39 0.36
C ILE A 46 -10.02 10.27 0.27
N LEU A 47 -10.60 9.31 0.99
CA LEU A 47 -12.05 9.08 0.98
C LEU A 47 -12.86 10.24 1.55
N ARG A 48 -12.29 11.06 2.45
CA ARG A 48 -12.95 12.29 2.94
C ARG A 48 -13.09 13.37 1.87
N HIS A 49 -12.15 13.41 0.92
CA HIS A 49 -12.05 14.51 -0.06
C HIS A 49 -12.45 14.12 -1.48
N VAL A 50 -12.56 12.83 -1.77
CA VAL A 50 -13.03 12.34 -3.07
C VAL A 50 -14.56 12.51 -3.14
N PRO A 51 -15.11 13.16 -4.18
CA PRO A 51 -16.54 13.29 -4.38
C PRO A 51 -17.27 11.94 -4.48
N ARG A 52 -18.54 11.94 -4.11
CA ARG A 52 -19.41 10.77 -4.30
C ARG A 52 -19.51 10.44 -5.80
N GLY A 53 -19.39 9.17 -6.13
CA GLY A 53 -19.46 8.67 -7.51
C GLY A 53 -18.10 8.34 -8.10
N ILE A 54 -17.00 8.78 -7.49
CA ILE A 54 -15.65 8.37 -7.90
C ILE A 54 -15.24 7.12 -7.14
N THR A 55 -14.87 6.08 -7.88
CA THR A 55 -14.34 4.83 -7.32
C THR A 55 -12.86 5.00 -6.97
N VAL A 56 -12.48 4.75 -5.71
CA VAL A 56 -11.08 4.72 -5.29
C VAL A 56 -10.59 3.28 -5.28
N VAL A 57 -9.50 3.02 -6.01
CA VAL A 57 -8.91 1.69 -6.18
C VAL A 57 -7.55 1.62 -5.48
N PRO A 58 -7.46 1.09 -4.26
CA PRO A 58 -6.20 0.72 -3.65
C PRO A 58 -5.66 -0.55 -4.31
N GLN A 59 -4.35 -0.61 -4.56
CA GLN A 59 -3.77 -1.71 -5.35
C GLN A 59 -3.72 -3.06 -4.63
N GLY A 60 -3.58 -3.08 -3.29
CA GLY A 60 -3.22 -4.26 -2.53
C GLY A 60 -4.10 -5.48 -2.81
N ASP A 61 -5.41 -5.35 -2.62
CA ASP A 61 -6.36 -6.46 -2.80
C ASP A 61 -6.43 -6.92 -4.26
N TYR A 62 -6.38 -5.99 -5.21
CA TYR A 62 -6.40 -6.33 -6.64
C TYR A 62 -5.16 -7.11 -7.06
N VAL A 63 -3.98 -6.71 -6.57
CA VAL A 63 -2.72 -7.41 -6.83
C VAL A 63 -2.73 -8.79 -6.20
N ALA A 64 -3.21 -8.92 -4.96
CA ALA A 64 -3.31 -10.21 -4.27
C ALA A 64 -4.25 -11.18 -5.02
N HIS A 65 -5.44 -10.72 -5.41
CA HIS A 65 -6.38 -11.54 -6.19
C HIS A 65 -5.80 -11.92 -7.55
N SER A 66 -5.16 -10.98 -8.26
CA SER A 66 -4.49 -11.25 -9.53
C SER A 66 -3.38 -12.28 -9.39
N LEU A 67 -2.60 -12.25 -8.30
CA LEU A 67 -1.56 -13.25 -8.04
C LEU A 67 -2.17 -14.63 -7.77
N CYS A 68 -3.25 -14.70 -6.99
CA CYS A 68 -3.96 -15.98 -6.76
C CYS A 68 -4.46 -16.59 -8.08
N ASP A 69 -5.12 -15.79 -8.91
CA ASP A 69 -5.62 -16.22 -10.21
C ASP A 69 -4.47 -16.64 -11.16
N TYR A 70 -3.37 -15.89 -11.15
CA TYR A 70 -2.17 -16.25 -11.91
C TYR A 70 -1.64 -17.62 -11.49
N LEU A 71 -1.45 -17.87 -10.21
CA LEU A 71 -0.93 -19.13 -9.68
C LEU A 71 -1.87 -20.31 -9.97
N GLN A 72 -3.19 -20.09 -9.94
CA GLN A 72 -4.16 -21.12 -10.34
C GLN A 72 -4.05 -21.52 -11.82
N ARG A 73 -3.77 -20.55 -12.69
CA ARG A 73 -3.58 -20.79 -14.13
C ARG A 73 -2.18 -21.29 -14.50
N HIS A 74 -1.22 -21.19 -13.55
CA HIS A 74 0.18 -21.57 -13.75
C HIS A 74 0.65 -22.57 -12.68
N PRO A 75 0.13 -23.82 -12.70
CA PRO A 75 0.48 -24.84 -11.71
C PRO A 75 1.99 -25.16 -11.69
N GLU A 76 2.70 -24.97 -12.80
CA GLU A 76 4.14 -25.09 -12.88
C GLU A 76 4.91 -24.07 -12.03
N MET A 77 4.32 -22.91 -11.80
CA MET A 77 4.85 -21.89 -10.88
C MET A 77 4.41 -22.17 -9.44
N GLU A 78 3.13 -22.47 -9.26
CA GLU A 78 2.51 -22.71 -7.95
C GLU A 78 3.17 -23.89 -7.22
N THR A 79 3.50 -24.98 -7.90
CA THR A 79 4.15 -26.15 -7.32
C THR A 79 5.60 -25.91 -6.87
N ARG A 80 6.25 -24.87 -7.38
CA ARG A 80 7.62 -24.48 -7.00
C ARG A 80 7.67 -23.62 -5.74
N LEU A 81 6.53 -23.10 -5.28
CA LEU A 81 6.46 -22.25 -4.11
C LEU A 81 6.48 -23.09 -2.81
N ALA A 82 7.18 -22.59 -1.81
CA ALA A 82 7.10 -23.16 -0.46
C ALA A 82 5.70 -22.95 0.12
N LYS A 83 5.18 -23.97 0.82
CA LYS A 83 3.82 -23.98 1.39
C LYS A 83 3.78 -23.82 2.91
N ASN A 84 4.89 -23.48 3.52
CA ASN A 84 5.05 -23.43 4.97
C ASN A 84 4.55 -22.13 5.62
N GLY A 85 4.12 -21.14 4.81
CA GLY A 85 3.69 -19.83 5.29
C GLY A 85 4.80 -19.00 5.97
N LYS A 86 6.08 -19.38 5.80
CA LYS A 86 7.20 -18.66 6.40
C LYS A 86 7.39 -17.31 5.70
N VAL A 87 7.47 -16.24 6.50
CA VAL A 87 7.79 -14.90 6.03
C VAL A 87 9.11 -14.47 6.67
N GLU A 88 10.03 -13.97 5.87
CA GLU A 88 11.31 -13.40 6.30
C GLU A 88 11.41 -11.97 5.79
N PHE A 89 11.75 -11.05 6.68
CA PHE A 89 11.99 -9.65 6.33
C PHE A 89 13.49 -9.40 6.34
N LEU A 90 14.02 -9.03 5.18
CA LEU A 90 15.42 -8.74 4.99
C LEU A 90 15.57 -7.25 4.63
N THR A 91 16.57 -6.59 5.18
CA THR A 91 16.86 -5.19 4.89
C THR A 91 18.37 -4.93 4.82
N THR A 92 18.76 -3.98 4.00
CA THR A 92 20.12 -3.44 3.99
C THR A 92 20.29 -2.25 4.95
N GLU A 93 19.17 -1.71 5.43
CA GLU A 93 19.12 -0.64 6.42
C GLU A 93 19.15 -1.20 7.86
N GLU A 94 19.20 -0.32 8.85
CA GLU A 94 19.08 -0.68 10.25
C GLU A 94 17.76 -1.41 10.53
N SER A 95 17.83 -2.63 11.05
CA SER A 95 16.67 -3.51 11.27
C SER A 95 15.63 -2.91 12.24
N LYS A 96 16.08 -2.06 13.18
CA LYS A 96 15.17 -1.36 14.11
C LYS A 96 14.26 -0.38 13.38
N LYS A 97 14.82 0.46 12.50
CA LYS A 97 14.05 1.44 11.70
C LYS A 97 13.05 0.75 10.78
N PHE A 98 13.47 -0.33 10.12
CA PHE A 98 12.58 -1.13 9.28
C PHE A 98 11.40 -1.69 10.09
N ARG A 99 11.66 -2.26 11.28
CA ARG A 99 10.63 -2.84 12.15
C ARG A 99 9.61 -1.79 12.58
N GLU A 100 10.08 -0.62 13.02
CA GLU A 100 9.19 0.50 13.42
C GLU A 100 8.26 0.90 12.27
N SER A 101 8.78 1.00 11.04
CA SER A 101 7.98 1.30 9.86
C SER A 101 7.02 0.16 9.50
N ALA A 102 7.48 -1.08 9.54
CA ALA A 102 6.67 -2.25 9.20
C ALA A 102 5.46 -2.44 10.14
N THR A 103 5.61 -2.07 11.42
CA THR A 103 4.51 -2.15 12.41
C THR A 103 3.32 -1.25 12.03
N ILE A 104 3.54 -0.16 11.28
CA ILE A 104 2.47 0.71 10.80
C ILE A 104 1.57 -0.04 9.79
N PHE A 105 2.16 -0.87 8.95
CA PHE A 105 1.44 -1.64 7.92
C PHE A 105 0.90 -2.98 8.41
N MET A 106 1.56 -3.54 9.42
CA MET A 106 1.29 -4.89 9.95
C MET A 106 1.28 -4.87 11.48
N PRO A 107 0.30 -4.18 12.12
CA PRO A 107 0.29 -3.96 13.57
C PRO A 107 0.19 -5.27 14.38
N ASP A 108 -0.43 -6.31 13.82
CA ASP A 108 -0.66 -7.59 14.49
C ASP A 108 0.42 -8.65 14.18
N THR A 109 1.51 -8.26 13.49
CA THR A 109 2.57 -9.17 13.07
C THR A 109 3.85 -8.94 13.88
N ASP A 110 4.39 -10.01 14.48
CA ASP A 110 5.76 -9.97 15.06
C ASP A 110 6.79 -9.96 13.91
N VAL A 111 7.16 -8.76 13.48
CA VAL A 111 8.07 -8.53 12.36
C VAL A 111 9.50 -8.79 12.83
N LYS A 112 10.02 -9.97 12.53
CA LYS A 112 11.44 -10.31 12.71
C LYS A 112 12.21 -9.91 11.48
N VAL A 113 13.14 -8.97 11.65
CA VAL A 113 13.94 -8.39 10.54
C VAL A 113 15.39 -8.77 10.71
N GLU A 114 15.99 -9.27 9.66
CA GLU A 114 17.41 -9.53 9.55
C GLU A 114 18.07 -8.47 8.67
N GLN A 115 19.16 -7.87 9.18
CA GLN A 115 19.98 -6.97 8.37
C GLN A 115 20.96 -7.79 7.56
N ILE A 116 20.98 -7.56 6.25
CA ILE A 116 21.90 -8.22 5.32
C ILE A 116 22.80 -7.21 4.62
N THR A 117 23.92 -7.66 4.15
CA THR A 117 24.83 -6.91 3.27
C THR A 117 24.79 -7.56 1.87
N LEU A 118 24.66 -6.73 0.83
CA LEU A 118 24.68 -7.17 -0.57
C LEU A 118 26.09 -7.20 -1.10
#